data_4417466bcdd758f2b7df6ef1b413906a
#
_entry.id   4417466bcdd758f2b7df6ef1b413906a
#
_cell.length_a   1.000
_cell.length_b   1.000
_cell.length_c   1.000
_cell.angle_alpha   90.00
_cell.angle_beta   90.00
_cell.angle_gamma   90.00
#
_symmetry.space_group_name_H-M   'P 1'
#
loop_
_entity.id
_entity.type
_entity.pdbx_description
1 polymer ?
#
loop_
_entity_poly.entity_id
_entity_poly.type
_entity_poly.pdbx_seq_one_letter_code
_entity_poly.pdbx_strand_id
1 'polypeptide(L)'
;MYCDADGDGEVRFEAGESHMTLDNVSLLGSTSQGQNEYSQFGEISGLSPDWSWEAQIGTMSHELGHAFFQLPDLYDTSYKTAGIGYFGLMGSGSAGMKSFNECGLHDPPEIWGKPCSGGTPVHLSAWSKEKLDVCTPQTVYSGTDNYTLATNATTCGIYKISTSTTGEYFLIENRGPAGYDRGFIGLLLDNDTNTMAAENFKGGLAIWHIDNSSNCDYSNACDNSTPNIVDLEEANDADLDNKSSRGRTTHLFYSGNNATFDNSSTPNSKLTSGSSSGISVTNISAAGD
;
A
#
# COMPACT_ATOMS: atom_id res chain seq x y z
N MET A 1 -20.38 -0.15 -20.90
CA MET A 1 -21.43 -1.15 -21.22
C MET A 1 -22.16 -1.38 -19.92
N TYR A 2 -23.44 -1.03 -19.86
CA TYR A 2 -24.24 -1.21 -18.65
C TYR A 2 -24.66 -2.67 -18.60
N CYS A 3 -24.43 -3.34 -17.51
CA CYS A 3 -24.92 -4.70 -17.30
C CYS A 3 -25.95 -4.67 -16.18
N ASP A 4 -27.20 -4.92 -16.55
CA ASP A 4 -28.28 -5.28 -15.66
C ASP A 4 -28.25 -6.82 -15.59
N ALA A 5 -27.63 -7.34 -14.52
CA ALA A 5 -27.35 -8.78 -14.42
C ALA A 5 -28.56 -9.59 -13.96
N ASP A 6 -29.54 -8.97 -13.32
CA ASP A 6 -30.74 -9.62 -12.82
C ASP A 6 -32.03 -9.22 -13.56
N GLY A 7 -31.93 -8.29 -14.51
CA GLY A 7 -33.06 -7.87 -15.37
C GLY A 7 -34.07 -6.98 -14.65
N ASP A 8 -33.74 -6.41 -13.51
CA ASP A 8 -34.64 -5.56 -12.74
C ASP A 8 -34.65 -4.09 -13.21
N GLY A 9 -33.79 -3.75 -14.17
CA GLY A 9 -33.66 -2.41 -14.74
C GLY A 9 -32.76 -1.48 -13.91
N GLU A 10 -32.14 -1.98 -12.84
CA GLU A 10 -31.17 -1.24 -12.05
C GLU A 10 -29.75 -1.78 -12.28
N VAL A 11 -28.83 -0.92 -12.65
CA VAL A 11 -27.42 -1.25 -12.76
C VAL A 11 -26.79 -1.10 -11.38
N ARG A 12 -26.48 -2.22 -10.74
CA ARG A 12 -25.81 -2.25 -9.45
C ARG A 12 -24.38 -2.74 -9.64
N PHE A 13 -23.45 -2.08 -8.98
CA PHE A 13 -22.08 -2.53 -8.83
C PHE A 13 -21.88 -3.03 -7.42
N GLU A 14 -21.73 -4.33 -7.30
CA GLU A 14 -21.20 -4.92 -6.07
C GLU A 14 -19.76 -5.36 -6.35
N ALA A 15 -18.82 -4.77 -5.65
CA ALA A 15 -17.44 -5.22 -5.66
C ALA A 15 -17.40 -6.59 -5.00
N GLY A 16 -16.94 -7.61 -5.73
CA GLY A 16 -16.71 -8.95 -5.18
C GLY A 16 -17.66 -10.06 -5.62
N GLU A 17 -18.61 -9.81 -6.52
CA GLU A 17 -19.46 -10.89 -7.02
C GLU A 17 -18.88 -11.63 -8.22
N SER A 18 -18.87 -12.95 -8.09
CA SER A 18 -18.18 -13.90 -8.94
C SER A 18 -18.95 -14.40 -10.17
N HIS A 19 -19.92 -13.67 -10.68
CA HIS A 19 -20.70 -14.12 -11.84
C HIS A 19 -21.05 -13.00 -12.82
N MET A 20 -20.31 -12.94 -13.93
CA MET A 20 -20.80 -12.30 -15.15
C MET A 20 -20.86 -13.27 -16.30
N THR A 21 -22.01 -13.33 -16.96
CA THR A 21 -22.13 -13.86 -18.31
C THR A 21 -22.50 -12.72 -19.23
N LEU A 22 -21.71 -12.46 -20.25
CA LEU A 22 -22.09 -11.63 -21.37
C LEU A 22 -22.62 -12.56 -22.47
N ASP A 23 -23.90 -12.47 -22.79
CA ASP A 23 -24.55 -13.29 -23.83
C ASP A 23 -24.30 -14.82 -23.66
N ASN A 24 -24.38 -15.32 -22.40
CA ASN A 24 -24.06 -16.70 -22.06
C ASN A 24 -22.61 -17.14 -22.32
N VAL A 25 -21.71 -16.20 -22.53
CA VAL A 25 -20.29 -16.47 -22.57
C VAL A 25 -19.70 -16.20 -21.18
N SER A 26 -19.22 -17.23 -20.54
CA SER A 26 -18.46 -17.10 -19.29
C SER A 26 -17.16 -16.38 -19.61
N LEU A 27 -16.95 -15.20 -19.04
CA LEU A 27 -15.68 -14.49 -19.11
C LEU A 27 -14.76 -15.12 -18.08
N LEU A 28 -13.78 -15.86 -18.54
CA LEU A 28 -12.96 -16.71 -17.70
C LEU A 28 -11.61 -16.04 -17.42
N GLY A 29 -11.35 -15.74 -16.16
CA GLY A 29 -10.00 -15.67 -15.62
C GLY A 29 -9.62 -17.01 -14.99
N SER A 30 -8.37 -17.38 -15.05
CA SER A 30 -7.87 -18.60 -14.40
C SER A 30 -7.25 -18.24 -13.07
N THR A 31 -7.72 -18.82 -11.98
CA THR A 31 -7.04 -18.76 -10.69
C THR A 31 -6.14 -19.95 -10.47
N SER A 32 -5.20 -19.83 -9.56
CA SER A 32 -4.36 -20.94 -9.08
C SER A 32 -5.17 -22.10 -8.45
N GLN A 33 -6.43 -21.87 -8.13
CA GLN A 33 -7.36 -22.84 -7.56
C GLN A 33 -8.18 -23.58 -8.63
N GLY A 34 -7.93 -23.31 -9.92
CA GLY A 34 -8.68 -23.94 -11.00
C GLY A 34 -10.12 -23.46 -11.14
N GLN A 35 -10.50 -22.43 -10.44
CA GLN A 35 -11.77 -21.73 -10.59
C GLN A 35 -11.62 -20.59 -11.60
N ASN A 36 -12.67 -20.33 -12.34
CA ASN A 36 -12.71 -19.24 -13.28
C ASN A 36 -13.07 -17.96 -12.51
N GLU A 37 -12.10 -17.09 -12.30
CA GLU A 37 -12.31 -15.79 -11.69
C GLU A 37 -12.10 -14.69 -12.70
N TYR A 38 -12.76 -13.59 -12.51
CA TYR A 38 -12.57 -12.38 -13.30
C TYR A 38 -12.70 -11.17 -12.39
N SER A 39 -12.00 -10.13 -12.75
CA SER A 39 -12.13 -8.83 -12.09
C SER A 39 -13.12 -7.98 -12.86
N GLN A 40 -14.09 -7.42 -12.16
CA GLN A 40 -15.11 -6.56 -12.72
C GLN A 40 -14.98 -5.15 -12.17
N PHE A 41 -15.06 -4.19 -13.07
CA PHE A 41 -15.02 -2.76 -12.71
C PHE A 41 -16.19 -2.05 -13.36
N GLY A 42 -16.80 -1.13 -12.62
CA GLY A 42 -17.72 -0.18 -13.21
C GLY A 42 -17.00 0.86 -14.05
N GLU A 43 -17.59 1.29 -15.13
CA GLU A 43 -17.16 2.50 -15.85
C GLU A 43 -17.52 3.76 -15.07
N ILE A 44 -18.50 3.66 -14.16
CA ILE A 44 -18.98 4.76 -13.32
C ILE A 44 -18.93 4.31 -11.87
N SER A 45 -18.40 5.16 -11.02
CA SER A 45 -18.42 5.03 -9.57
C SER A 45 -19.43 6.00 -8.98
N GLY A 46 -20.07 5.62 -7.88
CA GLY A 46 -21.03 6.45 -7.17
C GLY A 46 -22.30 5.69 -6.79
N LEU A 47 -23.06 6.24 -5.85
CA LEU A 47 -24.21 5.58 -5.25
C LEU A 47 -25.56 6.07 -5.83
N SER A 48 -25.53 7.05 -6.73
CA SER A 48 -26.74 7.56 -7.39
C SER A 48 -26.39 8.34 -8.66
N PRO A 49 -27.33 8.56 -9.58
CA PRO A 49 -27.10 9.34 -10.80
C PRO A 49 -26.58 10.76 -10.53
N ASP A 50 -26.96 11.36 -9.42
CA ASP A 50 -26.54 12.72 -9.04
C ASP A 50 -25.16 12.76 -8.37
N TRP A 51 -24.61 11.59 -8.01
CA TRP A 51 -23.34 11.39 -7.30
C TRP A 51 -22.51 10.29 -7.96
N SER A 52 -22.48 10.29 -9.28
CA SER A 52 -21.68 9.36 -10.07
C SER A 52 -20.56 10.10 -10.80
N TRP A 53 -19.44 9.42 -10.99
CA TRP A 53 -18.27 9.89 -11.74
C TRP A 53 -17.61 8.72 -12.44
N GLU A 54 -16.78 9.01 -13.43
CA GLU A 54 -16.00 7.99 -14.11
C GLU A 54 -15.12 7.20 -13.12
N ALA A 55 -15.11 5.88 -13.28
CA ALA A 55 -14.31 5.01 -12.43
C ALA A 55 -12.82 5.29 -12.61
N GLN A 56 -12.14 5.44 -11.50
CA GLN A 56 -10.71 5.75 -11.48
C GLN A 56 -9.87 4.46 -11.53
N ILE A 57 -8.67 4.57 -12.09
CA ILE A 57 -7.78 3.44 -12.33
C ILE A 57 -7.29 2.72 -11.06
N GLY A 58 -7.35 3.36 -9.91
CA GLY A 58 -6.78 2.83 -8.67
C GLY A 58 -7.41 1.53 -8.20
N THR A 59 -8.74 1.49 -8.12
CA THR A 59 -9.46 0.25 -7.78
C THR A 59 -9.19 -0.84 -8.82
N MET A 60 -9.28 -0.49 -10.12
CA MET A 60 -8.98 -1.44 -11.19
C MET A 60 -7.57 -2.02 -11.06
N SER A 61 -6.57 -1.19 -10.77
CA SER A 61 -5.19 -1.65 -10.60
C SER A 61 -5.01 -2.56 -9.40
N HIS A 62 -5.74 -2.28 -8.30
CA HIS A 62 -5.76 -3.11 -7.10
C HIS A 62 -6.34 -4.50 -7.41
N GLU A 63 -7.52 -4.55 -8.02
CA GLU A 63 -8.19 -5.80 -8.36
C GLU A 63 -7.41 -6.63 -9.39
N LEU A 64 -6.75 -5.98 -10.36
CA LEU A 64 -5.84 -6.66 -11.27
C LEU A 64 -4.61 -7.22 -10.55
N GLY A 65 -4.18 -6.59 -9.45
CA GLY A 65 -3.18 -7.12 -8.54
C GLY A 65 -3.59 -8.49 -7.97
N HIS A 66 -4.85 -8.64 -7.59
CA HIS A 66 -5.40 -9.93 -7.18
C HIS A 66 -5.50 -10.90 -8.36
N ALA A 67 -6.23 -10.52 -9.40
CA ALA A 67 -6.64 -11.43 -10.48
C ALA A 67 -5.47 -11.99 -11.30
N PHE A 68 -4.50 -11.16 -11.65
CA PHE A 68 -3.38 -11.57 -12.50
C PHE A 68 -2.13 -11.94 -11.73
N PHE A 69 -1.93 -11.35 -10.57
CA PHE A 69 -0.67 -11.45 -9.85
C PHE A 69 -0.80 -12.16 -8.51
N GLN A 70 -2.03 -12.52 -8.12
CA GLN A 70 -2.32 -13.23 -6.86
C GLN A 70 -1.73 -12.53 -5.63
N LEU A 71 -1.67 -11.21 -5.68
CA LEU A 71 -1.30 -10.42 -4.52
C LEU A 71 -2.46 -10.42 -3.52
N PRO A 72 -2.22 -10.60 -2.24
CA PRO A 72 -3.24 -10.47 -1.21
C PRO A 72 -3.55 -9.02 -0.92
N ASP A 73 -4.65 -8.79 -0.21
CA ASP A 73 -4.87 -7.53 0.47
C ASP A 73 -3.79 -7.29 1.52
N LEU A 74 -3.29 -6.07 1.57
CA LEU A 74 -2.35 -5.58 2.58
C LEU A 74 -3.02 -4.53 3.49
N TYR A 75 -4.33 -4.57 3.59
CA TYR A 75 -5.11 -3.92 4.63
C TYR A 75 -5.80 -4.97 5.50
N ASP A 76 -6.08 -4.62 6.75
CA ASP A 76 -6.76 -5.54 7.67
C ASP A 76 -8.26 -5.62 7.35
N THR A 77 -8.70 -6.75 6.77
CA THR A 77 -10.11 -7.02 6.46
C THR A 77 -10.97 -7.18 7.72
N SER A 78 -10.36 -7.40 8.89
CA SER A 78 -11.04 -7.39 10.18
C SER A 78 -11.22 -5.98 10.76
N TYR A 79 -10.65 -4.98 10.12
CA TYR A 79 -10.73 -3.56 10.49
C TYR A 79 -10.16 -3.21 11.88
N LYS A 80 -9.22 -3.96 12.39
CA LYS A 80 -8.53 -3.66 13.65
C LYS A 80 -7.37 -2.71 13.45
N THR A 81 -6.64 -2.89 12.34
CA THR A 81 -5.51 -2.03 11.92
C THR A 81 -5.81 -1.38 10.58
N ALA A 82 -4.93 -0.54 10.09
CA ALA A 82 -4.97 -0.02 8.73
C ALA A 82 -4.13 -0.86 7.75
N GLY A 83 -3.49 -1.94 8.22
CA GLY A 83 -2.47 -2.66 7.47
C GLY A 83 -1.37 -1.72 7.02
N ILE A 84 -0.91 -1.83 5.77
CA ILE A 84 0.11 -0.92 5.23
C ILE A 84 -0.42 0.48 4.86
N GLY A 85 -1.68 0.77 5.16
CA GLY A 85 -2.29 2.07 4.89
C GLY A 85 -2.16 2.53 3.45
N TYR A 86 -1.81 3.80 3.27
CA TYR A 86 -1.62 4.42 1.95
C TYR A 86 -0.28 4.07 1.27
N PHE A 87 0.59 3.31 1.92
CA PHE A 87 1.95 3.07 1.43
C PHE A 87 2.07 1.93 0.41
N GLY A 88 0.96 1.41 -0.09
CA GLY A 88 0.96 0.43 -1.16
C GLY A 88 -0.37 0.29 -1.89
N LEU A 89 -0.28 -0.07 -3.18
CA LEU A 89 -1.45 -0.29 -4.04
C LEU A 89 -2.41 -1.35 -3.46
N MET A 90 -1.86 -2.42 -2.89
CA MET A 90 -2.64 -3.52 -2.28
C MET A 90 -3.15 -3.19 -0.88
N GLY A 91 -2.79 -2.03 -0.34
CA GLY A 91 -3.42 -1.39 0.81
C GLY A 91 -4.42 -0.32 0.38
N SER A 92 -4.54 0.72 1.19
CA SER A 92 -5.41 1.87 0.87
C SER A 92 -4.80 2.83 -0.17
N GLY A 93 -3.59 2.59 -0.66
CA GLY A 93 -2.90 3.42 -1.65
C GLY A 93 -3.54 3.40 -3.04
N SER A 94 -4.45 2.45 -3.30
CA SER A 94 -5.31 2.47 -4.50
C SER A 94 -6.14 3.74 -4.62
N ALA A 95 -6.45 4.40 -3.50
CA ALA A 95 -7.19 5.67 -3.47
C ALA A 95 -6.35 6.91 -3.83
N GLY A 96 -5.09 6.75 -4.24
CA GLY A 96 -4.16 7.85 -4.52
C GLY A 96 -4.68 8.93 -5.46
N MET A 97 -4.28 10.17 -5.17
CA MET A 97 -4.70 11.36 -5.92
C MET A 97 -3.52 12.29 -6.19
N LYS A 98 -3.48 12.87 -7.36
CA LYS A 98 -2.42 13.77 -7.79
C LYS A 98 -2.48 15.15 -7.12
N SER A 99 -3.67 15.64 -6.80
CA SER A 99 -3.89 16.83 -6.00
C SER A 99 -5.31 16.83 -5.43
N PHE A 100 -5.46 17.48 -4.30
CA PHE A 100 -6.76 17.65 -3.67
C PHE A 100 -7.66 18.63 -4.45
N ASN A 101 -7.04 19.64 -5.03
CA ASN A 101 -7.75 20.68 -5.80
C ASN A 101 -8.36 20.15 -7.11
N GLU A 102 -7.77 19.11 -7.71
CA GLU A 102 -8.31 18.48 -8.92
C GLU A 102 -9.67 17.83 -8.70
N CYS A 103 -10.01 17.55 -7.45
CA CYS A 103 -11.28 16.96 -7.07
C CYS A 103 -12.38 17.97 -6.78
N GLY A 104 -12.11 19.26 -6.88
CA GLY A 104 -13.06 20.31 -6.50
C GLY A 104 -13.36 20.32 -4.99
N LEU A 105 -12.51 19.71 -4.19
CA LEU A 105 -12.69 19.59 -2.75
C LEU A 105 -11.84 20.63 -2.03
N HIS A 106 -12.49 21.49 -1.26
CA HIS A 106 -11.83 22.55 -0.51
C HIS A 106 -11.60 22.21 0.96
N ASP A 107 -12.12 21.07 1.43
CA ASP A 107 -11.98 20.62 2.82
C ASP A 107 -11.69 19.12 2.89
N PRO A 108 -10.71 18.71 3.71
CA PRO A 108 -10.43 17.31 3.94
C PRO A 108 -11.40 16.73 4.96
N PRO A 109 -12.43 16.04 4.61
CA PRO A 109 -12.60 14.72 5.17
C PRO A 109 -13.24 13.74 4.19
N GLU A 110 -12.85 12.49 4.31
CA GLU A 110 -13.36 11.36 3.55
C GLU A 110 -12.94 11.33 2.08
N ILE A 111 -11.74 10.82 1.89
CA ILE A 111 -11.13 10.57 0.57
C ILE A 111 -11.92 9.53 -0.22
N TRP A 112 -12.50 8.55 0.47
CA TRP A 112 -13.30 7.49 -0.13
C TRP A 112 -14.62 8.02 -0.70
N GLY A 113 -14.92 7.61 -1.90
CA GLY A 113 -16.14 8.01 -2.58
C GLY A 113 -16.10 9.42 -3.19
N LYS A 114 -14.93 9.98 -3.43
CA LYS A 114 -14.77 11.27 -4.15
C LYS A 114 -14.37 11.07 -5.60
N PRO A 115 -14.73 11.98 -6.49
CA PRO A 115 -14.57 11.80 -7.95
C PRO A 115 -13.15 11.51 -8.43
N CYS A 116 -12.13 11.86 -7.67
CA CYS A 116 -10.73 11.68 -8.06
C CYS A 116 -9.99 10.64 -7.22
N SER A 117 -10.65 10.02 -6.23
CA SER A 117 -10.07 8.93 -5.46
C SER A 117 -9.68 7.78 -6.38
N GLY A 118 -8.41 7.42 -6.39
CA GLY A 118 -7.86 6.40 -7.27
C GLY A 118 -7.44 6.89 -8.66
N GLY A 119 -7.51 8.21 -8.93
CA GLY A 119 -7.06 8.76 -10.22
C GLY A 119 -5.53 8.68 -10.39
N THR A 120 -4.79 8.59 -9.30
CA THR A 120 -3.34 8.43 -9.30
C THR A 120 -2.96 7.50 -8.14
N PRO A 121 -3.17 6.18 -8.27
CA PRO A 121 -2.82 5.24 -7.23
C PRO A 121 -1.32 5.28 -6.93
N VAL A 122 -0.93 4.88 -5.72
CA VAL A 122 0.47 4.77 -5.36
C VAL A 122 1.05 3.44 -5.84
N HIS A 123 2.37 3.35 -5.86
CA HIS A 123 3.08 2.14 -6.29
C HIS A 123 2.84 0.96 -5.33
N LEU A 124 3.18 -0.22 -5.79
CA LEU A 124 3.29 -1.43 -4.97
C LEU A 124 4.30 -1.22 -3.82
N SER A 125 4.07 -1.86 -2.68
CA SER A 125 5.05 -1.95 -1.59
C SER A 125 6.30 -2.71 -2.02
N ALA A 126 7.41 -2.56 -1.29
CA ALA A 126 8.64 -3.31 -1.55
C ALA A 126 8.40 -4.83 -1.53
N TRP A 127 7.58 -5.32 -0.61
CA TRP A 127 7.22 -6.73 -0.52
C TRP A 127 6.44 -7.22 -1.76
N SER A 128 5.45 -6.45 -2.22
CA SER A 128 4.69 -6.81 -3.42
C SER A 128 5.59 -6.84 -4.66
N LYS A 129 6.53 -5.91 -4.79
CA LYS A 129 7.50 -5.88 -5.88
C LYS A 129 8.44 -7.08 -5.85
N GLU A 130 8.91 -7.48 -4.67
CA GLU A 130 9.73 -8.68 -4.47
C GLU A 130 8.93 -9.95 -4.81
N LYS A 131 7.70 -10.06 -4.28
CA LYS A 131 6.81 -11.22 -4.51
C LYS A 131 6.50 -11.44 -5.98
N LEU A 132 6.39 -10.38 -6.77
CA LEU A 132 6.16 -10.43 -8.22
C LEU A 132 7.42 -10.64 -9.05
N ASP A 133 8.60 -10.67 -8.43
CA ASP A 133 9.89 -10.73 -9.11
C ASP A 133 10.09 -9.60 -10.15
N VAL A 134 9.35 -8.50 -10.00
CA VAL A 134 9.55 -7.29 -10.82
C VAL A 134 10.68 -6.41 -10.29
N CYS A 135 11.15 -6.72 -9.10
CA CYS A 135 12.24 -6.08 -8.42
C CYS A 135 12.97 -7.10 -7.56
N THR A 136 14.24 -7.34 -7.85
CA THR A 136 15.12 -8.16 -7.00
C THR A 136 15.84 -7.26 -6.01
N PRO A 137 15.50 -7.30 -4.71
CA PRO A 137 16.16 -6.47 -3.71
C PRO A 137 17.66 -6.78 -3.61
N GLN A 138 18.46 -5.75 -3.37
CA GLN A 138 19.88 -5.92 -3.08
C GLN A 138 20.04 -6.41 -1.64
N THR A 139 20.66 -7.58 -1.47
CA THR A 139 20.92 -8.10 -0.13
C THR A 139 22.04 -7.33 0.55
N VAL A 140 21.74 -6.81 1.73
CA VAL A 140 22.74 -6.23 2.64
C VAL A 140 23.34 -7.37 3.47
N TYR A 141 24.64 -7.51 3.38
CA TYR A 141 25.40 -8.46 4.21
C TYR A 141 25.91 -7.77 5.46
N SER A 142 26.31 -8.54 6.46
CA SER A 142 26.83 -8.02 7.73
C SER A 142 28.00 -7.04 7.52
N GLY A 143 27.90 -5.88 8.11
CA GLY A 143 28.93 -4.83 8.02
C GLY A 143 28.34 -3.46 8.33
N THR A 144 29.21 -2.47 8.41
CA THR A 144 28.80 -1.07 8.58
C THR A 144 29.15 -0.33 7.30
N ASP A 145 28.21 -0.15 6.42
CA ASP A 145 28.38 0.51 5.14
C ASP A 145 27.40 1.66 4.96
N ASN A 146 27.73 2.58 4.06
CA ASN A 146 26.82 3.64 3.63
C ASN A 146 26.10 3.18 2.36
N TYR A 147 24.80 3.34 2.35
CA TYR A 147 23.93 2.97 1.24
C TYR A 147 23.21 4.20 0.69
N THR A 148 23.04 4.23 -0.62
CA THR A 148 22.26 5.25 -1.29
C THR A 148 21.04 4.60 -1.94
N LEU A 149 19.86 5.11 -1.60
CA LEU A 149 18.59 4.67 -2.16
C LEU A 149 18.02 5.80 -3.02
N ALA A 150 18.03 5.62 -4.32
CA ALA A 150 17.34 6.54 -5.22
C ALA A 150 15.83 6.56 -4.88
N THR A 151 15.22 7.73 -4.98
CA THR A 151 13.78 7.86 -4.83
C THR A 151 13.10 7.04 -5.92
N ASN A 152 12.51 6.01 -5.54
CA ASN A 152 11.68 5.02 -6.15
C ASN A 152 11.37 5.02 -7.63
N ALA A 153 10.54 4.88 -8.13
CA ALA A 153 9.56 4.87 -9.21
C ALA A 153 9.99 4.18 -10.50
N THR A 154 11.24 4.19 -10.88
CA THR A 154 11.68 3.64 -12.17
C THR A 154 12.80 2.59 -12.05
N THR A 155 13.35 2.44 -10.87
CA THR A 155 14.43 1.50 -10.59
C THR A 155 14.09 0.66 -9.37
N CYS A 156 14.60 -0.56 -9.31
CA CYS A 156 14.50 -1.39 -8.12
C CYS A 156 15.47 -0.88 -7.04
N GLY A 157 15.08 0.18 -6.34
CA GLY A 157 15.82 0.74 -5.21
C GLY A 157 15.36 0.11 -3.90
N ILE A 158 15.54 -1.20 -3.71
CA ILE A 158 15.16 -1.91 -2.49
C ILE A 158 16.37 -2.62 -1.93
N TYR A 159 16.63 -2.44 -0.64
CA TYR A 159 17.56 -3.27 0.12
C TYR A 159 16.81 -4.30 0.96
N LYS A 160 17.36 -5.50 1.04
CA LYS A 160 16.89 -6.59 1.89
C LYS A 160 17.92 -6.89 2.96
N ILE A 161 17.50 -6.85 4.21
CA ILE A 161 18.32 -7.19 5.37
C ILE A 161 17.73 -8.44 6.00
N SER A 162 18.43 -9.57 5.86
CA SER A 162 18.02 -10.83 6.46
C SER A 162 18.31 -10.85 7.95
N THR A 163 17.40 -11.46 8.71
CA THR A 163 17.58 -11.71 10.14
C THR A 163 18.15 -13.12 10.38
N SER A 164 18.40 -13.47 11.64
CA SER A 164 18.75 -14.83 12.04
C SER A 164 17.57 -15.80 11.99
N THR A 165 16.34 -15.29 11.87
CA THR A 165 15.10 -16.09 11.80
C THR A 165 14.74 -16.33 10.35
N THR A 166 14.59 -17.58 9.97
CA THR A 166 14.20 -17.93 8.61
C THR A 166 12.78 -17.39 8.32
N GLY A 167 12.65 -16.65 7.23
CA GLY A 167 11.37 -16.06 6.81
C GLY A 167 11.10 -14.67 7.39
N GLU A 168 11.91 -14.19 8.32
CA GLU A 168 11.77 -12.86 8.90
C GLU A 168 12.92 -11.96 8.43
N TYR A 169 12.60 -10.79 7.87
CA TYR A 169 13.57 -9.88 7.27
C TYR A 169 13.01 -8.46 7.15
N PHE A 170 13.88 -7.52 6.84
CA PHE A 170 13.46 -6.15 6.53
C PHE A 170 13.70 -5.80 5.06
N LEU A 171 12.76 -5.05 4.48
CA LEU A 171 12.94 -4.38 3.19
C LEU A 171 12.99 -2.88 3.41
N ILE A 172 13.88 -2.22 2.70
CA ILE A 172 14.05 -0.76 2.80
C ILE A 172 13.98 -0.17 1.40
N GLU A 173 13.08 0.80 1.22
CA GLU A 173 12.97 1.57 -0.02
C GLU A 173 12.81 3.07 0.29
N ASN A 174 13.25 3.92 -0.63
CA ASN A 174 13.01 5.36 -0.52
C ASN A 174 11.72 5.70 -1.26
N ARG A 175 10.72 6.23 -0.57
CA ARG A 175 9.40 6.59 -1.10
C ARG A 175 9.19 8.09 -1.08
N GLY A 176 8.69 8.64 -2.18
CA GLY A 176 8.40 10.07 -2.27
C GLY A 176 7.33 10.36 -3.32
N PRO A 177 6.76 11.57 -3.34
CA PRO A 177 5.60 11.94 -4.15
C PRO A 177 5.97 12.16 -5.63
N ALA A 178 6.70 11.22 -6.23
CA ALA A 178 7.16 11.27 -7.62
C ALA A 178 6.84 9.96 -8.35
N GLY A 179 6.84 9.98 -9.67
CA GLY A 179 6.58 8.79 -10.49
C GLY A 179 5.25 8.13 -10.13
N TYR A 180 5.29 6.85 -9.84
CA TYR A 180 4.11 6.07 -9.44
C TYR A 180 3.61 6.37 -8.01
N ASP A 181 4.37 7.10 -7.19
CA ASP A 181 3.95 7.51 -5.85
C ASP A 181 3.41 8.95 -5.80
N ARG A 182 3.13 9.55 -6.94
CA ARG A 182 2.47 10.89 -6.98
C ARG A 182 1.13 10.90 -6.24
N GLY A 183 0.50 9.75 -6.11
CA GLY A 183 -0.74 9.59 -5.36
C GLY A 183 -0.64 9.93 -3.88
N PHE A 184 0.54 9.92 -3.29
CA PHE A 184 0.78 10.37 -1.92
C PHE A 184 0.36 11.82 -1.68
N ILE A 185 0.46 12.66 -2.71
CA ILE A 185 0.12 14.08 -2.62
C ILE A 185 -1.30 14.30 -2.09
N GLY A 186 -2.24 13.48 -2.52
CA GLY A 186 -3.63 13.59 -2.09
C GLY A 186 -4.03 12.61 -0.98
N LEU A 187 -3.10 11.88 -0.40
CA LEU A 187 -3.40 10.86 0.62
C LEU A 187 -2.77 11.17 1.98
N LEU A 188 -1.49 11.57 2.00
CA LEU A 188 -0.77 11.71 3.24
C LEU A 188 -1.15 12.98 3.97
N LEU A 189 -1.35 12.87 5.28
CA LEU A 189 -1.64 13.98 6.16
C LEU A 189 -0.35 14.55 6.75
N ASP A 190 -0.34 15.85 6.95
CA ASP A 190 0.63 16.52 7.80
C ASP A 190 0.33 16.23 9.27
N ASN A 191 1.36 15.97 10.06
CA ASN A 191 1.19 15.56 11.44
C ASN A 191 0.69 16.70 12.34
N ASP A 192 1.16 17.92 12.08
CA ASP A 192 0.89 19.05 12.95
C ASP A 192 -0.48 19.69 12.67
N THR A 193 -0.86 19.75 11.40
CA THR A 193 -2.08 20.45 10.96
C THR A 193 -3.24 19.51 10.67
N ASN A 194 -3.00 18.21 10.56
CA ASN A 194 -3.96 17.20 10.11
C ASN A 194 -4.59 17.56 8.74
N THR A 195 -3.88 18.37 7.95
CA THR A 195 -4.25 18.74 6.58
C THR A 195 -3.41 17.95 5.58
N MET A 196 -3.77 18.01 4.31
CA MET A 196 -3.02 17.31 3.27
C MET A 196 -1.60 17.88 3.17
N ALA A 197 -0.61 17.03 3.36
CA ALA A 197 0.80 17.40 3.38
C ALA A 197 1.41 17.66 2.00
N ALA A 198 0.60 17.63 1.00
CA ALA A 198 0.86 17.44 -0.41
C ALA A 198 2.08 18.16 -0.99
N GLU A 199 2.23 19.45 -0.70
CA GLU A 199 3.20 20.27 -1.46
C GLU A 199 4.60 20.28 -0.84
N ASN A 200 4.71 19.95 0.43
CA ASN A 200 5.96 20.00 1.19
C ASN A 200 6.58 18.62 1.46
N PHE A 201 5.84 17.56 1.21
CA PHE A 201 6.34 16.21 1.42
C PHE A 201 7.44 15.87 0.41
N LYS A 202 8.60 15.49 0.91
CA LYS A 202 9.78 15.15 0.10
C LYS A 202 10.07 13.65 0.05
N GLY A 203 9.31 12.85 0.79
CA GLY A 203 9.55 11.42 0.91
C GLY A 203 10.35 11.06 2.15
N GLY A 204 10.84 9.82 2.16
CA GLY A 204 11.64 9.23 3.22
C GLY A 204 11.80 7.73 3.02
N LEU A 205 12.49 7.07 3.92
CA LEU A 205 12.65 5.63 3.88
C LEU A 205 11.41 4.96 4.46
N ALA A 206 10.83 4.05 3.69
CA ALA A 206 9.90 3.05 4.18
C ALA A 206 10.70 1.83 4.62
N ILE A 207 10.57 1.43 5.87
CA ILE A 207 11.16 0.23 6.44
C ILE A 207 10.02 -0.76 6.65
N TRP A 208 10.09 -1.88 5.98
CA TRP A 208 9.10 -2.94 6.01
C TRP A 208 9.62 -4.10 6.83
N HIS A 209 8.92 -4.49 7.87
CA HIS A 209 9.17 -5.72 8.59
C HIS A 209 8.33 -6.83 7.97
N ILE A 210 8.97 -7.88 7.54
CA ILE A 210 8.32 -9.02 6.89
C ILE A 210 8.49 -10.25 7.75
N ASP A 211 7.37 -10.89 8.08
CA ASP A 211 7.36 -12.17 8.79
C ASP A 211 6.57 -13.21 7.99
N ASN A 212 7.27 -14.00 7.20
CA ASN A 212 6.70 -15.10 6.41
C ASN A 212 6.53 -16.40 7.21
N SER A 213 6.53 -16.35 8.54
CA SER A 213 6.23 -17.52 9.38
C SER A 213 4.78 -17.98 9.20
N SER A 214 3.89 -17.07 8.80
CA SER A 214 2.53 -17.35 8.39
C SER A 214 2.39 -17.28 6.87
N ASN A 215 1.44 -18.00 6.31
CA ASN A 215 1.18 -17.97 4.88
C ASN A 215 0.42 -16.68 4.52
N CYS A 216 0.99 -15.94 3.59
CA CYS A 216 0.41 -14.72 3.06
C CYS A 216 0.15 -14.95 1.58
N ASP A 217 -1.06 -15.29 1.24
CA ASP A 217 -1.51 -15.51 -0.12
C ASP A 217 -2.86 -14.82 -0.38
N TYR A 218 -3.32 -14.92 -1.60
CA TYR A 218 -4.57 -14.30 -2.05
C TYR A 218 -5.80 -14.66 -1.17
N SER A 219 -5.82 -15.85 -0.58
CA SER A 219 -6.93 -16.32 0.25
C SER A 219 -6.81 -15.90 1.72
N ASN A 220 -5.62 -15.46 2.13
CA ASN A 220 -5.32 -15.07 3.51
C ASN A 220 -4.79 -13.64 3.51
N ALA A 221 -5.65 -12.67 3.79
CA ALA A 221 -5.22 -11.30 3.94
C ALA A 221 -4.07 -11.22 4.94
N CYS A 222 -2.91 -10.73 4.47
CA CYS A 222 -1.66 -10.77 5.21
C CYS A 222 -1.72 -10.02 6.54
N ASP A 223 -2.51 -8.97 6.58
CA ASP A 223 -2.52 -8.02 7.71
C ASP A 223 -3.67 -8.26 8.69
N ASN A 224 -4.34 -9.40 8.60
CA ASN A 224 -5.31 -9.85 9.62
C ASN A 224 -4.63 -10.49 10.84
N SER A 225 -3.35 -10.77 10.76
CA SER A 225 -2.56 -11.33 11.85
C SER A 225 -2.06 -10.24 12.80
N THR A 226 -1.71 -10.63 14.01
CA THR A 226 -1.02 -9.76 14.97
C THR A 226 0.18 -10.54 15.50
N PRO A 227 1.40 -10.15 15.16
CA PRO A 227 1.78 -9.02 14.30
C PRO A 227 1.42 -9.24 12.83
N ASN A 228 1.41 -8.15 12.05
CA ASN A 228 1.21 -8.19 10.61
C ASN A 228 2.31 -9.00 9.92
N ILE A 229 1.99 -9.64 8.78
CA ILE A 229 3.00 -10.36 7.99
C ILE A 229 3.82 -9.40 7.15
N VAL A 230 3.18 -8.35 6.66
CA VAL A 230 3.82 -7.22 5.97
C VAL A 230 3.50 -5.98 6.76
N ASP A 231 4.46 -5.46 7.48
CA ASP A 231 4.31 -4.32 8.35
C ASP A 231 5.18 -3.15 7.92
N LEU A 232 4.61 -1.95 7.93
CA LEU A 232 5.37 -0.72 7.76
C LEU A 232 5.76 -0.22 9.15
N GLU A 233 7.04 -0.23 9.46
CA GLU A 233 7.57 0.36 10.67
C GLU A 233 7.37 1.88 10.66
N GLU A 234 6.44 2.37 11.43
CA GLU A 234 6.06 3.79 11.44
C GLU A 234 7.07 4.62 12.24
N ALA A 235 7.77 5.51 11.56
CA ALA A 235 8.92 6.22 12.13
C ALA A 235 8.60 7.05 13.38
N ASN A 236 7.37 7.47 13.60
CA ASN A 236 7.05 8.42 14.69
C ASN A 236 5.82 8.06 15.54
N ASP A 237 4.96 7.18 15.09
CA ASP A 237 3.74 6.82 15.81
C ASP A 237 3.30 5.39 15.46
N ALA A 238 2.12 4.98 15.87
CA ALA A 238 1.54 3.68 15.59
C ALA A 238 0.11 3.83 15.03
N ASP A 239 -0.08 4.79 14.17
CA ASP A 239 -1.39 5.15 13.62
C ASP A 239 -1.97 4.05 12.74
N LEU A 240 -1.14 3.33 12.00
CA LEU A 240 -1.57 2.20 11.18
C LEU A 240 -2.03 1.04 12.06
N ASP A 241 -1.26 0.72 13.09
CA ASP A 241 -1.53 -0.39 14.02
C ASP A 241 -2.83 -0.20 14.80
N ASN A 242 -3.14 1.03 15.18
CA ASN A 242 -4.35 1.36 15.94
C ASN A 242 -5.47 1.94 15.08
N LYS A 243 -5.25 2.05 13.77
CA LYS A 243 -6.20 2.59 12.78
C LYS A 243 -6.63 4.03 13.04
N SER A 244 -5.83 4.83 13.72
CA SER A 244 -6.12 6.26 13.90
C SER A 244 -5.86 7.08 12.65
N SER A 245 -4.97 6.60 11.77
CA SER A 245 -4.73 7.14 10.42
C SER A 245 -4.41 6.01 9.44
N ARG A 246 -4.53 6.29 8.15
CA ARG A 246 -4.05 5.40 7.08
C ARG A 246 -2.74 5.86 6.45
N GLY A 247 -2.23 7.00 6.84
CA GLY A 247 -0.93 7.47 6.35
C GLY A 247 -0.66 8.92 6.67
N ARG A 248 0.52 9.16 7.25
CA ARG A 248 1.09 10.48 7.52
C ARG A 248 2.48 10.56 6.90
N THR A 249 2.95 11.76 6.65
CA THR A 249 4.33 11.99 6.17
C THR A 249 5.36 11.52 7.19
N THR A 250 5.00 11.56 8.48
CA THR A 250 5.85 11.15 9.60
C THR A 250 5.96 9.64 9.79
N HIS A 251 5.22 8.82 9.04
CA HIS A 251 5.42 7.37 9.07
C HIS A 251 6.70 6.92 8.37
N LEU A 252 7.27 7.76 7.51
CA LEU A 252 8.56 7.48 6.86
C LEU A 252 9.74 8.03 7.67
N PHE A 253 10.87 7.35 7.58
CA PHE A 253 12.11 7.75 8.25
C PHE A 253 12.87 8.79 7.42
N TYR A 254 13.25 9.88 8.04
CA TYR A 254 14.12 10.92 7.48
C TYR A 254 14.70 11.80 8.61
N SER A 255 15.83 12.46 8.34
CA SER A 255 16.42 13.41 9.28
C SER A 255 15.45 14.57 9.53
N GLY A 256 15.16 14.86 10.79
CA GLY A 256 14.15 15.84 11.20
C GLY A 256 12.83 15.22 11.65
N ASN A 257 12.62 13.93 11.38
CA ASN A 257 11.55 13.11 11.96
C ASN A 257 12.19 12.02 12.84
N ASN A 258 12.51 10.88 12.25
CA ASN A 258 13.29 9.82 12.89
C ASN A 258 14.38 9.37 11.93
N ALA A 259 15.63 9.37 12.38
CA ALA A 259 16.80 9.05 11.56
C ALA A 259 17.52 7.78 12.02
N THR A 260 16.87 7.00 12.91
CA THR A 260 17.44 5.79 13.49
C THR A 260 16.37 4.72 13.66
N PHE A 261 16.70 3.51 13.21
CA PHE A 261 15.90 2.32 13.42
C PHE A 261 16.85 1.20 13.87
N ASP A 262 16.82 0.87 15.15
CA ASP A 262 17.67 -0.14 15.75
C ASP A 262 16.94 -0.91 16.86
N ASN A 263 17.67 -1.78 17.56
CA ASN A 263 17.08 -2.62 18.60
C ASN A 263 16.55 -1.84 19.82
N SER A 264 16.90 -0.56 19.98
CA SER A 264 16.55 0.29 21.13
C SER A 264 15.73 1.52 20.75
N SER A 265 15.57 1.80 19.47
CA SER A 265 14.75 2.91 18.97
C SER A 265 13.25 2.63 19.14
N THR A 266 12.43 3.62 18.84
CA THR A 266 10.98 3.50 18.74
C THR A 266 10.56 4.10 17.39
N PRO A 267 10.05 3.31 16.44
CA PRO A 267 9.95 1.84 16.48
C PRO A 267 11.32 1.17 16.58
N ASN A 268 11.37 -0.12 16.87
CA ASN A 268 12.62 -0.85 17.02
C ASN A 268 12.74 -2.01 16.03
N SER A 269 13.98 -2.40 15.72
CA SER A 269 14.28 -3.47 14.76
C SER A 269 14.22 -4.89 15.37
N LYS A 270 13.52 -5.09 16.47
CA LYS A 270 13.39 -6.43 17.06
C LYS A 270 12.61 -7.35 16.15
N LEU A 271 12.87 -8.63 16.33
CA LEU A 271 12.08 -9.69 15.71
C LEU A 271 10.66 -9.74 16.30
N THR A 272 9.75 -10.36 15.60
CA THR A 272 8.38 -10.66 16.07
C THR A 272 8.38 -11.37 17.44
N SER A 273 9.39 -12.17 17.72
CA SER A 273 9.60 -12.81 19.02
C SER A 273 9.99 -11.85 20.16
N GLY A 274 10.28 -10.59 19.85
CA GLY A 274 10.84 -9.60 20.78
C GLY A 274 12.37 -9.73 20.98
N SER A 275 13.01 -10.69 20.33
CA SER A 275 14.46 -10.86 20.37
C SER A 275 15.16 -9.80 19.51
N SER A 276 16.44 -9.51 19.82
CA SER A 276 17.25 -8.62 18.99
C SER A 276 17.47 -9.19 17.61
N SER A 277 17.22 -8.41 16.56
CA SER A 277 17.59 -8.77 15.18
C SER A 277 19.08 -8.56 14.89
N GLY A 278 19.75 -7.72 15.68
CA GLY A 278 21.11 -7.26 15.39
C GLY A 278 21.19 -6.22 14.26
N ILE A 279 20.07 -5.73 13.76
CA ILE A 279 19.99 -4.79 12.65
C ILE A 279 19.91 -3.36 13.19
N SER A 280 20.63 -2.46 12.52
CA SER A 280 20.59 -1.03 12.80
C SER A 280 20.69 -0.24 11.48
N VAL A 281 19.74 0.64 11.26
CA VAL A 281 19.74 1.63 10.18
C VAL A 281 19.84 3.00 10.82
N THR A 282 20.93 3.71 10.59
CA THR A 282 21.23 4.98 11.27
C THR A 282 21.70 6.04 10.29
N ASN A 283 21.75 7.27 10.76
CA ASN A 283 22.16 8.41 9.94
C ASN A 283 21.33 8.56 8.66
N ILE A 284 20.05 8.30 8.77
CA ILE A 284 19.12 8.48 7.64
C ILE A 284 19.13 9.95 7.25
N SER A 285 19.32 10.23 5.96
CA SER A 285 19.45 11.58 5.40
C SER A 285 18.14 12.38 5.50
N ALA A 286 18.17 13.63 5.09
CA ALA A 286 16.97 14.44 4.98
C ALA A 286 16.06 13.91 3.87
N ALA A 287 14.76 14.22 4.00
CA ALA A 287 13.79 13.85 2.99
C ALA A 287 14.12 14.49 1.63
N GLY A 288 14.16 13.68 0.58
CA GLY A 288 14.42 14.13 -0.78
C GLY A 288 15.90 14.19 -1.18
N ASP A 289 16.81 13.76 -0.30
CA ASP A 289 18.25 13.65 -0.56
C ASP A 289 18.64 12.29 -1.12
#